data_c0158694d6b9e60fa49274ab9ac547df
#
_entry.id   c0158694d6b9e60fa49274ab9ac547df
#
_cell.length_a   1.000
_cell.length_b   1.000
_cell.length_c   1.000
_cell.angle_alpha   90.00
_cell.angle_beta   90.00
_cell.angle_gamma   90.00
#
_symmetry.space_group_name_H-M   'P 1'
#
loop_
_entity.id
_entity.type
_entity.pdbx_description
1 polymer ?
#
loop_
_entity_poly.entity_id
_entity_poly.type
_entity_poly.pdbx_seq_one_letter_code
_entity_poly.pdbx_strand_id
1 'polypeptide(L)'
;MKESEGLYRSFRFLKKALLGLAVVLIGLVLFGYFFFMRHVDAPKAWSAADRELQGDMLQYGEKVQRRAKVFMRRPSDYYRGANGILYATNDRLIFIGVAPGSKFESSDAPPIILSQEFPNDTLLDLRGTRLYLLTAHGVRVTHPGVPRGEFAASSGQEAALDSLAYYVNTIHDAQRKEAAREKRLREAVATLIKQPLYYTVKRGDALSLIATKFDATPDQIRQWNQLEGDRVKIGQRLLVKPAKK
;
A
#
# COMPACT_ATOMS: atom_id res chain seq x y z
N MET A 1 43.35 33.65 49.98
CA MET A 1 44.04 33.00 48.83
C MET A 1 44.00 31.45 48.81
N LYS A 2 44.12 30.78 50.00
CA LYS A 2 44.03 29.28 50.05
C LYS A 2 42.64 28.65 49.72
N GLU A 3 41.55 29.34 50.02
CA GLU A 3 40.19 28.83 49.76
C GLU A 3 39.84 28.78 48.26
N SER A 4 40.30 29.74 47.47
CA SER A 4 40.06 29.77 46.02
C SER A 4 40.81 28.67 45.28
N GLU A 5 41.96 28.22 45.71
CA GLU A 5 42.71 27.13 45.14
C GLU A 5 42.05 25.77 45.40
N GLY A 6 41.43 25.60 46.58
CA GLY A 6 40.68 24.40 46.94
C GLY A 6 39.43 24.23 46.04
N LEU A 7 38.69 25.30 45.85
CA LEU A 7 37.51 25.34 44.97
C LEU A 7 37.86 25.02 43.48
N TYR A 8 38.97 25.58 43.02
CA TYR A 8 39.42 25.34 41.63
C TYR A 8 39.91 23.92 41.41
N ARG A 9 40.57 23.29 42.38
CA ARG A 9 40.94 21.87 42.35
C ARG A 9 39.73 20.96 42.36
N SER A 10 38.73 21.23 43.19
CA SER A 10 37.47 20.47 43.21
C SER A 10 36.69 20.59 41.91
N PHE A 11 36.67 21.78 41.29
CA PHE A 11 36.00 22.01 40.03
C PHE A 11 36.69 21.28 38.84
N ARG A 12 38.01 21.22 38.83
CA ARG A 12 38.77 20.44 37.84
C ARG A 12 38.59 18.94 38.03
N PHE A 13 38.49 18.47 39.28
CA PHE A 13 38.20 17.06 39.56
C PHE A 13 36.78 16.69 39.11
N LEU A 14 35.80 17.55 39.40
CA LEU A 14 34.41 17.36 38.99
C LEU A 14 34.27 17.32 37.46
N LYS A 15 34.95 18.22 36.74
CA LYS A 15 34.97 18.18 35.25
C LYS A 15 35.59 16.90 34.71
N LYS A 16 36.68 16.39 35.28
CA LYS A 16 37.29 15.12 34.85
C LYS A 16 36.40 13.94 35.16
N ALA A 17 35.71 13.92 36.32
CA ALA A 17 34.76 12.90 36.71
C ALA A 17 33.54 12.87 35.77
N LEU A 18 32.97 14.07 35.45
CA LEU A 18 31.87 14.18 34.48
C LEU A 18 32.28 13.75 33.08
N LEU A 19 33.47 14.10 32.63
CA LEU A 19 34.01 13.66 31.33
C LEU A 19 34.18 12.13 31.30
N GLY A 20 34.73 11.56 32.37
CA GLY A 20 34.87 10.11 32.52
C GLY A 20 33.52 9.38 32.48
N LEU A 21 32.54 9.92 33.22
CA LEU A 21 31.17 9.40 33.22
C LEU A 21 30.53 9.47 31.80
N ALA A 22 30.71 10.58 31.09
CA ALA A 22 30.21 10.75 29.73
C ALA A 22 30.84 9.74 28.75
N VAL A 23 32.16 9.50 28.87
CA VAL A 23 32.86 8.47 28.04
C VAL A 23 32.34 7.07 28.34
N VAL A 24 32.10 6.74 29.62
CA VAL A 24 31.53 5.43 30.01
C VAL A 24 30.10 5.28 29.46
N LEU A 25 29.27 6.32 29.59
CA LEU A 25 27.91 6.29 29.06
C LEU A 25 27.90 6.14 27.53
N ILE A 26 28.74 6.87 26.81
CA ILE A 26 28.90 6.73 25.38
C ILE A 26 29.39 5.33 25.03
N GLY A 27 30.35 4.78 25.78
CA GLY A 27 30.84 3.41 25.61
C GLY A 27 29.74 2.37 25.82
N LEU A 28 28.89 2.53 26.85
CA LEU A 28 27.75 1.66 27.09
C LEU A 28 26.68 1.75 25.99
N VAL A 29 26.41 2.97 25.51
CA VAL A 29 25.48 3.18 24.40
C VAL A 29 26.00 2.55 23.10
N LEU A 30 27.28 2.76 22.79
CA LEU A 30 27.94 2.15 21.63
C LEU A 30 28.03 0.62 21.75
N PHE A 31 28.34 0.10 22.94
CA PHE A 31 28.34 -1.33 23.22
C PHE A 31 26.94 -1.93 23.09
N GLY A 32 25.93 -1.29 23.67
CA GLY A 32 24.54 -1.70 23.54
C GLY A 32 24.09 -1.70 22.07
N TYR A 33 24.41 -0.62 21.35
CA TYR A 33 24.13 -0.50 19.91
C TYR A 33 24.83 -1.61 19.10
N PHE A 34 26.14 -1.82 19.31
CA PHE A 34 26.91 -2.85 18.62
C PHE A 34 26.47 -4.25 18.98
N PHE A 35 26.17 -4.51 20.25
CA PHE A 35 25.66 -5.80 20.74
C PHE A 35 24.29 -6.10 20.14
N PHE A 36 23.38 -5.12 20.12
CA PHE A 36 22.04 -5.28 19.54
C PHE A 36 22.09 -5.48 18.02
N MET A 37 22.95 -4.72 17.30
CA MET A 37 23.07 -4.84 15.84
C MET A 37 23.77 -6.13 15.41
N ARG A 38 24.65 -6.68 16.23
CA ARG A 38 25.42 -7.91 15.90
C ARG A 38 24.61 -9.20 16.05
N HIS A 39 23.50 -9.16 16.80
CA HIS A 39 22.72 -10.38 17.07
C HIS A 39 21.72 -10.74 15.94
N VAL A 40 21.66 -9.99 14.87
CA VAL A 40 20.84 -10.33 13.71
C VAL A 40 21.74 -10.54 12.52
N ASP A 41 21.98 -11.79 12.17
CA ASP A 41 22.69 -12.17 10.95
C ASP A 41 21.80 -11.82 9.74
N ALA A 42 21.90 -10.56 9.29
CA ALA A 42 21.09 -10.03 8.21
C ALA A 42 21.23 -10.85 6.91
N PRO A 43 22.42 -11.31 6.48
CA PRO A 43 22.55 -12.19 5.31
C PRO A 43 21.78 -13.50 5.44
N LYS A 44 21.80 -14.15 6.61
CA LYS A 44 21.02 -15.36 6.85
C LYS A 44 19.52 -15.08 6.86
N ALA A 45 19.10 -13.95 7.41
CA ALA A 45 17.69 -13.54 7.38
C ALA A 45 17.20 -13.32 5.94
N TRP A 46 18.00 -12.68 5.07
CA TRP A 46 17.65 -12.49 3.66
C TRP A 46 17.58 -13.82 2.89
N SER A 47 18.54 -14.72 3.14
CA SER A 47 18.51 -16.05 2.53
C SER A 47 17.31 -16.89 2.99
N ALA A 48 16.89 -16.73 4.24
CA ALA A 48 15.67 -17.36 4.75
C ALA A 48 14.42 -16.77 4.09
N ALA A 49 14.35 -15.45 3.93
CA ALA A 49 13.24 -14.78 3.26
C ALA A 49 13.11 -15.17 1.78
N ASP A 50 14.22 -15.27 1.05
CA ASP A 50 14.21 -15.72 -0.36
C ASP A 50 13.75 -17.18 -0.49
N ARG A 51 14.13 -18.07 0.44
CA ARG A 51 13.64 -19.47 0.46
C ARG A 51 12.15 -19.56 0.74
N GLU A 52 11.67 -18.79 1.71
CA GLU A 52 10.25 -18.76 2.08
C GLU A 52 9.39 -18.29 0.91
N LEU A 53 9.83 -17.23 0.21
CA LEU A 53 9.12 -16.73 -0.96
C LEU A 53 9.03 -17.75 -2.08
N GLN A 54 10.12 -18.52 -2.33
CA GLN A 54 10.18 -19.54 -3.38
C GLN A 54 9.39 -20.80 -3.05
N GLY A 55 9.04 -21.00 -1.78
CA GLY A 55 8.19 -22.10 -1.32
C GLY A 55 6.76 -21.93 -1.85
N ASP A 56 5.83 -21.61 -0.93
CA ASP A 56 4.40 -21.59 -1.25
C ASP A 56 3.76 -20.19 -1.18
N MET A 57 4.55 -19.10 -1.08
CA MET A 57 3.99 -17.76 -0.88
C MET A 57 3.51 -17.09 -2.16
N LEU A 58 4.09 -17.38 -3.32
CA LEU A 58 3.68 -16.79 -4.58
C LEU A 58 2.44 -17.51 -5.13
N GLN A 59 1.41 -16.74 -5.49
CA GLN A 59 0.21 -17.26 -6.14
C GLN A 59 0.48 -17.62 -7.60
N TYR A 60 -0.41 -18.43 -8.19
CA TYR A 60 -0.29 -18.80 -9.60
C TYR A 60 -0.25 -17.56 -10.51
N GLY A 61 0.81 -17.42 -11.30
CA GLY A 61 1.04 -16.27 -12.18
C GLY A 61 1.65 -15.04 -11.51
N GLU A 62 1.81 -15.05 -10.18
CA GLU A 62 2.43 -13.95 -9.46
C GLU A 62 3.96 -13.91 -9.69
N LYS A 63 4.50 -12.73 -9.98
CA LYS A 63 5.93 -12.53 -10.27
C LYS A 63 6.47 -11.35 -9.47
N VAL A 64 7.65 -11.53 -8.90
CA VAL A 64 8.39 -10.44 -8.25
C VAL A 64 8.88 -9.45 -9.29
N GLN A 65 8.50 -8.21 -9.16
CA GLN A 65 8.89 -7.10 -10.05
C GLN A 65 10.04 -6.29 -9.47
N ARG A 66 10.01 -6.03 -8.16
CA ARG A 66 11.03 -5.28 -7.42
C ARG A 66 11.24 -5.91 -6.05
N ARG A 67 12.44 -5.76 -5.51
CA ARG A 67 12.74 -6.17 -4.14
C ARG A 67 13.79 -5.26 -3.51
N ALA A 68 13.72 -5.11 -2.19
CA ALA A 68 14.71 -4.36 -1.43
C ALA A 68 14.96 -5.05 -0.07
N LYS A 69 16.21 -5.14 0.34
CA LYS A 69 16.58 -5.61 1.67
C LYS A 69 16.32 -4.50 2.67
N VAL A 70 15.53 -4.80 3.68
CA VAL A 70 15.02 -3.81 4.62
C VAL A 70 15.08 -4.31 6.06
N PHE A 71 15.01 -3.36 6.98
CA PHE A 71 14.76 -3.58 8.38
C PHE A 71 13.33 -3.07 8.69
N MET A 72 12.44 -3.96 9.08
CA MET A 72 11.08 -3.61 9.45
C MET A 72 11.01 -3.24 10.92
N ARG A 73 10.33 -2.13 11.21
CA ARG A 73 9.95 -1.72 12.56
C ARG A 73 8.44 -1.60 12.65
N ARG A 74 7.85 -2.18 13.71
CA ARG A 74 6.46 -1.92 14.08
C ARG A 74 6.41 -0.88 15.18
N PRO A 75 5.38 -0.02 15.24
CA PRO A 75 5.21 0.94 16.34
C PRO A 75 5.15 0.29 17.72
N SER A 76 4.64 -0.96 17.80
CA SER A 76 4.59 -1.78 19.03
C SER A 76 5.94 -2.37 19.44
N ASP A 77 6.91 -2.44 18.52
CA ASP A 77 8.18 -3.12 18.75
C ASP A 77 9.24 -2.08 19.17
N TYR A 78 9.19 -1.64 20.41
CA TYR A 78 9.96 -0.50 20.94
C TYR A 78 11.46 -0.53 20.59
N TYR A 79 12.07 -1.73 20.53
CA TYR A 79 13.50 -1.93 20.21
C TYR A 79 13.76 -3.16 19.36
N ARG A 80 12.73 -3.81 18.85
CA ARG A 80 12.87 -5.06 18.11
C ARG A 80 12.30 -4.86 16.71
N GLY A 81 13.14 -4.99 15.72
CA GLY A 81 12.74 -5.01 14.33
C GLY A 81 13.17 -6.31 13.68
N ALA A 82 12.72 -6.56 12.48
CA ALA A 82 13.05 -7.75 11.70
C ALA A 82 13.87 -7.37 10.48
N ASN A 83 15.02 -8.03 10.29
CA ASN A 83 15.69 -8.00 8.99
C ASN A 83 14.95 -8.90 8.03
N GLY A 84 14.72 -8.40 6.82
CA GLY A 84 14.00 -9.13 5.81
C GLY A 84 14.13 -8.49 4.44
N ILE A 85 13.26 -8.93 3.54
CA ILE A 85 13.17 -8.40 2.19
C ILE A 85 11.72 -7.97 1.96
N LEU A 86 11.58 -6.80 1.36
CA LEU A 86 10.33 -6.28 0.85
C LEU A 86 10.25 -6.60 -0.63
N TYR A 87 9.22 -7.33 -1.05
CA TYR A 87 8.98 -7.75 -2.43
C TYR A 87 7.74 -7.03 -2.96
N ALA A 88 7.86 -6.38 -4.09
CA ALA A 88 6.73 -5.90 -4.86
C ALA A 88 6.47 -6.86 -6.01
N THR A 89 5.31 -7.48 -6.02
CA THR A 89 4.85 -8.34 -7.10
C THR A 89 3.92 -7.58 -8.05
N ASN A 90 3.40 -8.26 -9.07
CA ASN A 90 2.33 -7.71 -9.90
C ASN A 90 0.99 -7.58 -9.14
N ASP A 91 0.80 -8.30 -8.01
CA ASP A 91 -0.48 -8.38 -7.31
C ASP A 91 -0.49 -7.78 -5.91
N ARG A 92 0.66 -7.74 -5.22
CA ARG A 92 0.75 -7.28 -3.83
C ARG A 92 2.18 -6.92 -3.42
N LEU A 93 2.28 -6.29 -2.26
CA LEU A 93 3.55 -6.04 -1.58
C LEU A 93 3.69 -7.06 -0.44
N ILE A 94 4.83 -7.75 -0.35
CA ILE A 94 5.08 -8.80 0.63
C ILE A 94 6.36 -8.47 1.39
N PHE A 95 6.28 -8.43 2.71
CA PHE A 95 7.47 -8.44 3.56
C PHE A 95 7.68 -9.83 4.13
N ILE A 96 8.91 -10.35 4.00
CA ILE A 96 9.34 -11.58 4.65
C ILE A 96 10.63 -11.28 5.40
N GLY A 97 10.64 -11.61 6.68
CA GLY A 97 11.80 -11.37 7.54
C GLY A 97 11.89 -12.39 8.66
N VAL A 98 12.93 -12.27 9.45
CA VAL A 98 13.18 -13.15 10.59
C VAL A 98 12.96 -12.41 11.88
N ALA A 99 12.20 -13.03 12.79
CA ALA A 99 11.92 -12.47 14.10
C ALA A 99 13.21 -12.21 14.89
N PRO A 100 13.28 -11.07 15.63
CA PRO A 100 14.44 -10.76 16.46
C PRO A 100 14.68 -11.85 17.50
N GLY A 101 15.95 -12.23 17.70
CA GLY A 101 16.36 -13.27 18.65
C GLY A 101 16.24 -14.70 18.14
N SER A 102 15.81 -14.90 16.88
CA SER A 102 15.87 -16.22 16.25
C SER A 102 17.31 -16.69 16.11
N LYS A 103 17.58 -17.94 16.48
CA LYS A 103 18.88 -18.59 16.33
C LYS A 103 18.88 -19.35 15.01
N PHE A 104 19.86 -19.08 14.15
CA PHE A 104 20.03 -19.78 12.87
C PHE A 104 20.81 -21.11 12.98
N GLU A 105 21.47 -21.33 14.13
CA GLU A 105 22.42 -22.44 14.30
C GLU A 105 21.89 -23.58 15.17
N SER A 106 20.66 -23.44 15.71
CA SER A 106 20.06 -24.52 16.50
C SER A 106 19.30 -25.45 15.58
N SER A 107 19.68 -26.73 15.57
CA SER A 107 18.95 -27.80 14.89
C SER A 107 17.55 -28.00 15.46
N ASP A 108 17.33 -27.56 16.70
CA ASP A 108 16.13 -27.84 17.47
C ASP A 108 15.02 -26.79 17.31
N ALA A 109 15.34 -25.59 16.76
CA ALA A 109 14.35 -24.57 16.51
C ALA A 109 14.71 -23.76 15.26
N PRO A 110 13.97 -23.91 14.14
CA PRO A 110 14.17 -23.09 12.95
C PRO A 110 13.89 -21.60 13.26
N PRO A 111 14.47 -20.66 12.49
CA PRO A 111 14.19 -19.25 12.68
C PRO A 111 12.70 -18.95 12.48
N ILE A 112 12.15 -18.11 13.36
CA ILE A 112 10.75 -17.69 13.24
C ILE A 112 10.63 -16.71 12.07
N ILE A 113 9.94 -17.13 11.00
CA ILE A 113 9.66 -16.29 9.84
C ILE A 113 8.48 -15.37 10.16
N LEU A 114 8.64 -14.10 9.84
CA LEU A 114 7.59 -13.10 9.86
C LEU A 114 7.22 -12.76 8.42
N SER A 115 5.96 -12.93 8.08
CA SER A 115 5.42 -12.47 6.81
C SER A 115 4.32 -11.43 7.03
N GLN A 116 4.27 -10.44 6.15
CA GLN A 116 3.21 -9.44 6.12
C GLN A 116 2.91 -9.08 4.68
N GLU A 117 1.64 -9.16 4.33
CA GLU A 117 1.15 -8.84 3.00
C GLU A 117 0.41 -7.52 3.01
N PHE A 118 0.56 -6.77 1.93
CA PHE A 118 -0.12 -5.51 1.72
C PHE A 118 -0.76 -5.53 0.33
N PRO A 119 -2.05 -5.19 0.22
CA PRO A 119 -2.75 -5.13 -1.06
C PRO A 119 -2.12 -4.13 -2.03
N ASN A 120 -2.46 -4.26 -3.32
CA ASN A 120 -1.93 -3.40 -4.39
C ASN A 120 -2.29 -1.92 -4.27
N ASP A 121 -3.34 -1.57 -3.54
CA ASP A 121 -3.74 -0.19 -3.27
C ASP A 121 -2.98 0.45 -2.09
N THR A 122 -1.93 -0.22 -1.62
CA THR A 122 -1.04 0.27 -0.56
C THR A 122 -0.20 1.45 -1.05
N LEU A 123 -0.17 2.54 -0.28
CA LEU A 123 0.71 3.69 -0.53
C LEU A 123 2.02 3.54 0.22
N LEU A 124 3.11 3.77 -0.51
CA LEU A 124 4.46 3.86 0.05
C LEU A 124 4.90 5.33 0.12
N ASP A 125 5.06 5.82 1.33
CA ASP A 125 5.53 7.17 1.58
C ASP A 125 7.04 7.12 1.86
N LEU A 126 7.83 7.65 0.93
CA LEU A 126 9.29 7.77 1.06
C LEU A 126 9.61 8.85 2.09
N ARG A 127 10.01 8.42 3.26
CA ARG A 127 10.42 9.31 4.36
C ARG A 127 11.65 8.76 5.05
N GLY A 128 12.41 9.66 5.68
CA GLY A 128 13.39 9.24 6.67
C GLY A 128 12.70 8.51 7.81
N THR A 129 13.02 7.24 7.98
CA THR A 129 12.51 6.40 9.06
C THR A 129 13.47 6.51 10.25
N ARG A 130 12.95 6.79 11.44
CA ARG A 130 13.78 6.80 12.66
C ARG A 130 14.08 5.36 13.08
N LEU A 131 15.34 4.97 12.91
CA LEU A 131 15.89 3.76 13.49
C LEU A 131 16.60 4.16 14.81
N TYR A 132 15.96 3.90 15.93
CA TYR A 132 16.45 4.28 17.26
C TYR A 132 16.74 5.80 17.36
N LEU A 133 18.01 6.19 17.45
CA LEU A 133 18.47 7.58 17.50
C LEU A 133 18.87 8.16 16.14
N LEU A 134 18.91 7.33 15.10
CA LEU A 134 19.34 7.71 13.76
C LEU A 134 18.16 7.77 12.80
N THR A 135 18.23 8.69 11.84
CA THR A 135 17.30 8.72 10.71
C THR A 135 17.90 7.88 9.58
N ALA A 136 17.21 6.84 9.16
CA ALA A 136 17.57 6.02 8.02
C ALA A 136 16.66 6.32 6.83
N HIS A 137 17.18 6.09 5.63
CA HIS A 137 16.35 6.10 4.42
C HIS A 137 15.30 4.98 4.49
N GLY A 138 14.03 5.30 4.30
CA GLY A 138 12.99 4.30 4.50
C GLY A 138 11.66 4.67 3.87
N VAL A 139 10.74 3.73 3.91
CA VAL A 139 9.36 3.89 3.46
C VAL A 139 8.40 3.59 4.60
N ARG A 140 7.32 4.34 4.65
CA ARG A 140 6.16 4.03 5.47
C ARG A 140 5.08 3.44 4.61
N VAL A 141 4.58 2.29 5.03
CA VAL A 141 3.46 1.61 4.39
C VAL A 141 2.17 2.07 5.05
N THR A 142 1.22 2.55 4.26
CA THR A 142 -0.09 2.97 4.72
C THR A 142 -1.16 2.29 3.88
N HIS A 143 -2.01 1.51 4.54
CA HIS A 143 -3.20 0.90 3.96
C HIS A 143 -4.33 0.86 5.00
N PRO A 144 -5.59 1.18 4.64
CA PRO A 144 -6.73 1.00 5.53
C PRO A 144 -6.88 -0.47 5.94
N GLY A 145 -6.93 -0.76 7.24
CA GLY A 145 -7.12 -2.11 7.77
C GLY A 145 -5.86 -2.96 7.95
N VAL A 146 -4.70 -2.45 7.56
CA VAL A 146 -3.41 -3.13 7.82
C VAL A 146 -2.58 -2.32 8.82
N PRO A 147 -1.93 -2.94 9.80
CA PRO A 147 -1.04 -2.23 10.71
C PRO A 147 0.05 -1.47 9.95
N ARG A 148 0.31 -0.25 10.36
CA ARG A 148 1.38 0.58 9.78
C ARG A 148 2.72 -0.14 9.91
N GLY A 149 3.43 -0.26 8.79
CA GLY A 149 4.80 -0.75 8.74
C GLY A 149 5.77 0.38 8.39
N GLU A 150 6.91 0.41 9.04
CA GLU A 150 8.03 1.27 8.68
C GLU A 150 9.21 0.38 8.30
N PHE A 151 9.73 0.60 7.10
CA PHE A 151 10.83 -0.18 6.53
C PHE A 151 11.99 0.75 6.25
N ALA A 152 13.13 0.49 6.87
CA ALA A 152 14.37 1.18 6.58
C ALA A 152 15.20 0.38 5.60
N ALA A 153 15.82 1.04 4.64
CA ALA A 153 16.75 0.39 3.72
C ALA A 153 17.94 -0.18 4.51
N SER A 154 18.33 -1.41 4.20
CA SER A 154 19.63 -1.92 4.61
C SER A 154 20.73 -1.16 3.87
N SER A 155 21.93 -1.12 4.42
CA SER A 155 23.07 -0.37 3.81
C SER A 155 23.26 -0.74 2.35
N GLY A 156 23.31 0.26 1.48
CA GLY A 156 23.46 0.10 0.02
C GLY A 156 22.18 -0.38 -0.69
N GLN A 157 21.02 -0.37 -0.03
CA GLN A 157 19.74 -0.77 -0.61
C GLN A 157 18.77 0.41 -0.81
N GLU A 158 19.24 1.64 -0.62
CA GLU A 158 18.42 2.86 -0.70
C GLU A 158 17.81 2.99 -2.10
N ALA A 159 18.60 2.88 -3.15
CA ALA A 159 18.10 2.96 -4.54
C ALA A 159 17.15 1.81 -4.90
N ALA A 160 17.37 0.61 -4.35
CA ALA A 160 16.46 -0.52 -4.56
C ALA A 160 15.11 -0.27 -3.89
N LEU A 161 15.11 0.32 -2.68
CA LEU A 161 13.89 0.69 -1.97
C LEU A 161 13.13 1.80 -2.68
N ASP A 162 13.82 2.81 -3.21
CA ASP A 162 13.21 3.89 -4.01
C ASP A 162 12.56 3.35 -5.29
N SER A 163 13.27 2.47 -6.00
CA SER A 163 12.75 1.82 -7.21
C SER A 163 11.51 0.98 -6.90
N LEU A 164 11.49 0.28 -5.76
CA LEU A 164 10.34 -0.48 -5.31
C LEU A 164 9.16 0.43 -4.98
N ALA A 165 9.40 1.50 -4.22
CA ALA A 165 8.36 2.45 -3.84
C ALA A 165 7.77 3.18 -5.06
N TYR A 166 8.61 3.58 -6.01
CA TYR A 166 8.15 4.17 -7.27
C TYR A 166 7.27 3.20 -8.07
N TYR A 167 7.67 1.94 -8.18
CA TYR A 167 6.90 0.90 -8.87
C TYR A 167 5.51 0.71 -8.24
N VAL A 168 5.45 0.52 -6.91
CA VAL A 168 4.19 0.31 -6.19
C VAL A 168 3.27 1.52 -6.32
N ASN A 169 3.78 2.74 -6.13
CA ASN A 169 2.99 3.96 -6.25
C ASN A 169 2.49 4.19 -7.68
N THR A 170 3.27 3.80 -8.70
CA THR A 170 2.85 3.90 -10.11
C THR A 170 1.69 2.97 -10.42
N ILE A 171 1.72 1.73 -9.93
CA ILE A 171 0.60 0.78 -10.06
C ILE A 171 -0.64 1.32 -9.36
N HIS A 172 -0.49 1.81 -8.12
CA HIS A 172 -1.59 2.38 -7.36
C HIS A 172 -2.24 3.56 -8.10
N ASP A 173 -1.45 4.47 -8.66
CA ASP A 173 -1.97 5.60 -9.44
C ASP A 173 -2.70 5.16 -10.71
N ALA A 174 -2.20 4.13 -11.40
CA ALA A 174 -2.86 3.55 -12.56
C ALA A 174 -4.21 2.91 -12.19
N GLN A 175 -4.26 2.13 -11.13
CA GLN A 175 -5.48 1.50 -10.63
C GLN A 175 -6.52 2.55 -10.17
N ARG A 176 -6.08 3.60 -9.48
CA ARG A 176 -6.95 4.71 -9.07
C ARG A 176 -7.56 5.42 -10.27
N LYS A 177 -6.76 5.70 -11.31
CA LYS A 177 -7.25 6.32 -12.55
C LYS A 177 -8.26 5.45 -13.26
N GLU A 178 -8.02 4.14 -13.34
CA GLU A 178 -8.95 3.20 -13.98
C GLU A 178 -10.26 3.06 -13.20
N ALA A 179 -10.21 2.93 -11.88
CA ALA A 179 -11.39 2.91 -11.02
C ALA A 179 -12.23 4.20 -11.13
N ALA A 180 -11.56 5.36 -11.20
CA ALA A 180 -12.24 6.65 -11.40
C ALA A 180 -12.89 6.73 -12.79
N ARG A 181 -12.24 6.20 -13.83
CA ARG A 181 -12.79 6.12 -15.19
C ARG A 181 -14.01 5.22 -15.25
N GLU A 182 -13.92 4.04 -14.63
CA GLU A 182 -15.03 3.09 -14.58
C GLU A 182 -16.24 3.67 -13.85
N LYS A 183 -16.00 4.33 -12.69
CA LYS A 183 -17.05 5.01 -11.95
C LYS A 183 -17.75 6.08 -12.80
N ARG A 184 -17.00 6.95 -13.48
CA ARG A 184 -17.56 7.97 -14.38
C ARG A 184 -18.38 7.34 -15.51
N LEU A 185 -17.90 6.23 -16.10
CA LEU A 185 -18.63 5.53 -17.14
C LEU A 185 -19.95 4.96 -16.62
N ARG A 186 -19.93 4.31 -15.46
CA ARG A 186 -21.15 3.79 -14.81
C ARG A 186 -22.17 4.91 -14.51
N GLU A 187 -21.71 6.05 -14.01
CA GLU A 187 -22.57 7.21 -13.74
C GLU A 187 -23.16 7.79 -15.04
N ALA A 188 -22.36 7.91 -16.09
CA ALA A 188 -22.83 8.37 -17.39
C ALA A 188 -23.87 7.42 -17.99
N VAL A 189 -23.61 6.11 -17.96
CA VAL A 189 -24.57 5.09 -18.42
C VAL A 189 -25.85 5.14 -17.56
N ALA A 190 -25.74 5.23 -16.26
CA ALA A 190 -26.90 5.36 -15.36
C ALA A 190 -27.74 6.62 -15.69
N THR A 191 -27.08 7.73 -16.03
CA THR A 191 -27.76 8.97 -16.46
C THR A 191 -28.47 8.80 -17.79
N LEU A 192 -27.83 8.15 -18.76
CA LEU A 192 -28.45 7.85 -20.05
C LEU A 192 -29.67 6.93 -19.93
N ILE A 193 -29.59 5.90 -19.07
CA ILE A 193 -30.71 4.97 -18.82
C ILE A 193 -31.90 5.69 -18.16
N LYS A 194 -31.65 6.75 -17.39
CA LYS A 194 -32.71 7.54 -16.75
C LYS A 194 -33.38 8.53 -17.71
N GLN A 195 -32.79 8.82 -18.86
CA GLN A 195 -33.39 9.76 -19.82
C GLN A 195 -34.55 9.11 -20.58
N PRO A 196 -35.63 9.84 -20.84
CA PRO A 196 -36.69 9.34 -21.71
C PRO A 196 -36.19 9.20 -23.14
N LEU A 197 -36.54 8.09 -23.79
CA LEU A 197 -36.17 7.81 -25.16
C LEU A 197 -37.33 8.17 -26.09
N TYR A 198 -37.04 8.97 -27.10
CA TYR A 198 -37.99 9.33 -28.15
C TYR A 198 -37.57 8.75 -29.46
N TYR A 199 -38.57 8.35 -30.27
CA TYR A 199 -38.40 7.89 -31.65
C TYR A 199 -39.23 8.74 -32.59
N THR A 200 -38.69 9.08 -33.75
CA THR A 200 -39.42 9.78 -34.81
C THR A 200 -39.90 8.75 -35.84
N VAL A 201 -41.20 8.68 -36.01
CA VAL A 201 -41.86 7.73 -36.93
C VAL A 201 -41.39 7.96 -38.38
N LYS A 202 -40.99 6.89 -39.03
CA LYS A 202 -40.54 6.88 -40.41
C LYS A 202 -41.60 6.26 -41.36
N ARG A 203 -41.41 6.46 -42.66
CA ARG A 203 -42.28 5.83 -43.67
C ARG A 203 -42.21 4.30 -43.55
N GLY A 204 -43.35 3.64 -43.45
CA GLY A 204 -43.46 2.19 -43.30
C GLY A 204 -43.49 1.70 -41.85
N ASP A 205 -43.36 2.58 -40.87
CA ASP A 205 -43.49 2.22 -39.45
C ASP A 205 -44.96 2.01 -39.08
N ALA A 206 -45.21 0.97 -38.30
CA ALA A 206 -46.44 0.74 -37.58
C ALA A 206 -46.18 0.77 -36.06
N LEU A 207 -47.16 1.13 -35.24
CA LEU A 207 -47.01 1.23 -33.79
C LEU A 207 -46.50 -0.09 -33.19
N SER A 208 -47.00 -1.23 -33.69
CA SER A 208 -46.54 -2.57 -33.26
C SER A 208 -45.07 -2.84 -33.57
N LEU A 209 -44.58 -2.43 -34.75
CA LEU A 209 -43.18 -2.58 -35.14
C LEU A 209 -42.26 -1.68 -34.30
N ILE A 210 -42.72 -0.44 -34.02
CA ILE A 210 -42.00 0.47 -33.12
C ILE A 210 -41.96 -0.12 -31.73
N ALA A 211 -43.06 -0.65 -31.20
CA ALA A 211 -43.12 -1.27 -29.90
C ALA A 211 -42.13 -2.42 -29.76
N THR A 212 -42.10 -3.35 -30.70
CA THR A 212 -41.14 -4.47 -30.72
C THR A 212 -39.70 -3.99 -30.77
N LYS A 213 -39.41 -2.96 -31.57
CA LYS A 213 -38.06 -2.39 -31.71
C LYS A 213 -37.50 -1.84 -30.41
N PHE A 214 -38.34 -1.32 -29.53
CA PHE A 214 -37.94 -0.67 -28.29
C PHE A 214 -38.29 -1.45 -27.01
N ASP A 215 -38.62 -2.75 -27.18
CA ASP A 215 -38.97 -3.65 -26.07
C ASP A 215 -40.12 -3.08 -25.22
N ALA A 216 -41.15 -2.60 -25.93
CA ALA A 216 -42.38 -2.06 -25.36
C ALA A 216 -43.59 -2.72 -25.96
N THR A 217 -44.76 -2.59 -25.35
CA THR A 217 -46.03 -2.99 -25.98
C THR A 217 -46.67 -1.78 -26.67
N PRO A 218 -47.53 -2.04 -27.72
CA PRO A 218 -48.28 -0.93 -28.34
C PRO A 218 -49.12 -0.16 -27.35
N ASP A 219 -49.69 -0.84 -26.35
CA ASP A 219 -50.47 -0.19 -25.27
C ASP A 219 -49.62 0.75 -24.42
N GLN A 220 -48.40 0.37 -24.07
CA GLN A 220 -47.48 1.22 -23.35
C GLN A 220 -47.11 2.47 -24.17
N ILE A 221 -46.85 2.34 -25.45
CA ILE A 221 -46.53 3.51 -26.30
C ILE A 221 -47.76 4.41 -26.43
N ARG A 222 -48.98 3.83 -26.57
CA ARG A 222 -50.21 4.63 -26.54
C ARG A 222 -50.37 5.42 -25.26
N GLN A 223 -50.24 4.75 -24.14
CA GLN A 223 -50.37 5.37 -22.82
C GLN A 223 -49.35 6.48 -22.61
N TRP A 224 -48.07 6.24 -22.96
CA TRP A 224 -47.02 7.23 -22.79
C TRP A 224 -47.17 8.47 -23.68
N ASN A 225 -47.84 8.33 -24.83
CA ASN A 225 -48.06 9.37 -25.81
C ASN A 225 -49.49 9.87 -25.92
N GLN A 226 -50.39 9.34 -25.06
CA GLN A 226 -51.83 9.70 -25.06
C GLN A 226 -52.48 9.52 -26.44
N LEU A 227 -52.17 8.39 -27.13
CA LEU A 227 -52.73 8.07 -28.43
C LEU A 227 -54.09 7.37 -28.31
N GLU A 228 -55.09 7.81 -29.05
CA GLU A 228 -56.43 7.20 -29.08
C GLU A 228 -56.49 5.87 -29.85
N GLY A 229 -55.44 5.53 -30.64
CA GLY A 229 -55.35 4.31 -31.43
C GLY A 229 -53.93 4.05 -31.96
N ASP A 230 -53.83 3.06 -32.88
CA ASP A 230 -52.54 2.61 -33.39
C ASP A 230 -52.02 3.43 -34.56
N ARG A 231 -52.76 4.44 -35.01
CA ARG A 231 -52.34 5.29 -36.12
C ARG A 231 -51.29 6.28 -35.69
N VAL A 232 -50.13 6.22 -36.34
CA VAL A 232 -49.01 7.15 -36.16
C VAL A 232 -48.71 7.87 -37.49
N LYS A 233 -48.25 9.10 -37.40
CA LYS A 233 -47.93 9.95 -38.57
C LYS A 233 -46.43 9.96 -38.80
N ILE A 234 -45.99 9.92 -40.06
CA ILE A 234 -44.59 10.11 -40.44
C ILE A 234 -44.10 11.43 -39.86
N GLY A 235 -42.94 11.45 -39.17
CA GLY A 235 -42.39 12.62 -38.50
C GLY A 235 -42.89 12.82 -37.07
N GLN A 236 -43.91 12.04 -36.63
CA GLN A 236 -44.38 12.10 -35.24
C GLN A 236 -43.29 11.62 -34.27
N ARG A 237 -43.07 12.40 -33.23
CA ARG A 237 -42.13 12.02 -32.16
C ARG A 237 -42.87 11.28 -31.04
N LEU A 238 -42.51 10.04 -30.82
CA LEU A 238 -43.13 9.19 -29.81
C LEU A 238 -42.15 8.92 -28.68
N LEU A 239 -42.65 9.01 -27.44
CA LEU A 239 -41.94 8.52 -26.27
C LEU A 239 -42.01 6.98 -26.28
N VAL A 240 -40.88 6.32 -26.52
CA VAL A 240 -40.80 4.87 -26.63
C VAL A 240 -40.24 4.20 -25.38
N LYS A 241 -39.65 4.99 -24.50
CA LYS A 241 -39.22 4.55 -23.17
C LYS A 241 -39.26 5.73 -22.18
N PRO A 242 -40.08 5.69 -21.14
CA PRO A 242 -40.12 6.77 -20.14
C PRO A 242 -38.84 6.80 -19.30
N ALA A 243 -38.55 7.93 -18.69
CA ALA A 243 -37.50 8.06 -17.71
C ALA A 243 -37.72 7.05 -16.56
N LYS A 244 -36.71 6.30 -16.20
CA LYS A 244 -36.78 5.49 -14.98
C LYS A 244 -36.69 6.41 -13.76
N LYS A 245 -37.70 6.34 -12.89
CA LYS A 245 -37.68 7.03 -11.59
C LYS A 245 -36.59 6.47 -10.67
#